data_8c703918c9b4fbe50225380eeb0aeb28
#
_entry.id   8c703918c9b4fbe50225380eeb0aeb28
#
_cell.length_a   1.000
_cell.length_b   1.000
_cell.length_c   1.000
_cell.angle_alpha   90.00
_cell.angle_beta   90.00
_cell.angle_gamma   90.00
#
_symmetry.space_group_name_H-M   'P 1'
#
loop_
_entity.id
_entity.type
_entity.pdbx_description
1 polymer ?
#
loop_
_entity_poly.entity_id
_entity_poly.type
_entity_poly.pdbx_seq_one_letter_code
_entity_poly.pdbx_strand_id
1 'polypeptide(L)'
;MKSFTAGPNENGVRLSRFVEGVTKDMPRSMMYKAFRNKRIKVNGKRAEPDTRLSAGDLIELYINDEFFPVGKPAAKTAKPRRQPPVTVVYEDENFAVLYKPAHLLCHSDRTGDANLVDAFAAYLEAKGEYDPHAEKRFAPALCNRLDRGTEGLVLAAKSYAALRDLNAIIRDDMMKKEYLTITWGHRRRAGSSHGCSTARKITRCASTPVRARVTSRSSPR
;
A
#
# COMPACT_ATOMS: atom_id res chain seq x y z
N MET A 1 -28.82 -6.10 11.60
CA MET A 1 -27.81 -5.62 12.56
C MET A 1 -26.59 -6.50 12.48
N LYS A 2 -25.42 -5.92 12.26
CA LYS A 2 -24.14 -6.66 12.30
C LYS A 2 -23.18 -6.01 13.28
N SER A 3 -22.46 -6.85 14.01
CA SER A 3 -21.42 -6.42 14.95
C SER A 3 -20.05 -6.91 14.48
N PHE A 4 -19.03 -6.12 14.69
CA PHE A 4 -17.64 -6.40 14.35
C PHE A 4 -16.77 -6.03 15.53
N THR A 5 -15.75 -6.83 15.79
CA THR A 5 -14.70 -6.47 16.75
C THR A 5 -13.50 -5.94 15.99
N ALA A 6 -12.98 -4.79 16.37
CA ALA A 6 -11.78 -4.22 15.78
C ALA A 6 -10.56 -5.08 16.15
N GLY A 7 -9.81 -5.52 15.16
CA GLY A 7 -8.57 -6.24 15.36
C GLY A 7 -7.36 -5.30 15.54
N PRO A 8 -6.16 -5.85 15.69
CA PRO A 8 -4.93 -5.05 15.78
C PRO A 8 -4.71 -4.14 14.57
N ASN A 9 -5.09 -4.58 13.37
CA ASN A 9 -4.95 -3.83 12.12
C ASN A 9 -5.95 -2.68 11.98
N GLU A 10 -7.03 -2.66 12.76
CA GLU A 10 -7.99 -1.57 12.81
C GLU A 10 -7.62 -0.48 13.82
N ASN A 11 -6.58 -0.69 14.62
CA ASN A 11 -6.14 0.29 15.63
C ASN A 11 -5.71 1.62 14.96
N GLY A 12 -6.34 2.73 15.39
CA GLY A 12 -6.12 4.06 14.84
C GLY A 12 -6.85 4.35 13.52
N VAL A 13 -7.58 3.38 12.96
CA VAL A 13 -8.38 3.57 11.73
C VAL A 13 -9.59 4.44 12.05
N ARG A 14 -9.96 5.37 11.15
CA ARG A 14 -11.21 6.13 11.28
C ARG A 14 -12.41 5.22 11.08
N LEU A 15 -13.43 5.39 11.91
CA LEU A 15 -14.65 4.58 11.85
C LEU A 15 -15.35 4.66 10.47
N SER A 16 -15.42 5.85 9.87
CA SER A 16 -15.97 6.01 8.51
C SER A 16 -15.27 5.10 7.51
N ARG A 17 -13.96 5.04 7.61
CA ARG A 17 -13.15 4.22 6.71
C ARG A 17 -13.31 2.72 7.00
N PHE A 18 -13.51 2.33 8.26
CA PHE A 18 -13.85 0.95 8.62
C PHE A 18 -15.20 0.55 8.02
N VAL A 19 -16.22 1.40 8.18
CA VAL A 19 -17.56 1.12 7.63
C VAL A 19 -17.54 1.00 6.11
N GLU A 20 -16.84 1.88 5.40
CA GLU A 20 -16.62 1.75 3.94
C GLU A 20 -16.01 0.38 3.54
N GLY A 21 -15.14 -0.16 4.37
CA GLY A 21 -14.48 -1.45 4.08
C GLY A 21 -15.37 -2.66 4.30
N VAL A 22 -16.23 -2.64 5.32
CA VAL A 22 -17.12 -3.77 5.66
C VAL A 22 -18.46 -3.71 4.94
N THR A 23 -18.81 -2.57 4.32
CA THR A 23 -20.00 -2.41 3.49
C THR A 23 -19.64 -2.38 2.02
N LYS A 24 -20.34 -3.16 1.22
CA LYS A 24 -20.17 -3.19 -0.24
C LYS A 24 -21.18 -2.26 -0.89
N ASP A 25 -20.71 -1.46 -1.84
CA ASP A 25 -21.55 -0.61 -2.70
C ASP A 25 -22.47 0.39 -1.95
N MET A 26 -22.17 0.68 -0.68
CA MET A 26 -22.92 1.67 0.08
C MET A 26 -22.51 3.09 -0.32
N PRO A 27 -23.42 3.93 -0.84
CA PRO A 27 -23.12 5.31 -1.17
C PRO A 27 -22.64 6.09 0.07
N ARG A 28 -21.61 6.92 -0.07
CA ARG A 28 -21.07 7.74 1.02
C ARG A 28 -22.15 8.60 1.70
N SER A 29 -23.09 9.14 0.91
CA SER A 29 -24.21 9.92 1.43
C SER A 29 -25.07 9.10 2.41
N MET A 30 -25.33 7.82 2.11
CA MET A 30 -26.07 6.93 2.99
C MET A 30 -25.28 6.57 4.25
N MET A 31 -23.98 6.37 4.12
CA MET A 31 -23.12 6.13 5.27
C MET A 31 -23.13 7.31 6.24
N TYR A 32 -22.95 8.55 5.75
CA TYR A 32 -23.01 9.74 6.61
C TYR A 32 -24.40 9.96 7.19
N LYS A 33 -25.48 9.61 6.45
CA LYS A 33 -26.84 9.60 6.98
C LYS A 33 -27.02 8.59 8.13
N ALA A 34 -26.39 7.40 8.02
CA ALA A 34 -26.40 6.40 9.09
C ALA A 34 -25.68 6.89 10.35
N PHE A 35 -24.57 7.59 10.23
CA PHE A 35 -23.90 8.24 11.36
C PHE A 35 -24.81 9.29 12.03
N ARG A 36 -25.38 10.19 11.24
CA ARG A 36 -26.28 11.24 11.74
C ARG A 36 -27.51 10.66 12.45
N ASN A 37 -28.05 9.56 11.92
CA ASN A 37 -29.20 8.87 12.49
C ASN A 37 -28.85 7.90 13.64
N LYS A 38 -27.64 7.97 14.19
CA LYS A 38 -27.17 7.16 15.33
C LYS A 38 -27.25 5.64 15.08
N ARG A 39 -27.18 5.21 13.80
CA ARG A 39 -27.23 3.81 13.38
C ARG A 39 -25.87 3.11 13.44
N ILE A 40 -24.83 3.82 13.87
CA ILE A 40 -23.47 3.30 14.02
C ILE A 40 -23.02 3.61 15.43
N LYS A 41 -22.64 2.57 16.17
CA LYS A 41 -22.18 2.65 17.54
C LYS A 41 -20.84 1.97 17.71
N VAL A 42 -20.06 2.45 18.68
CA VAL A 42 -18.83 1.80 19.16
C VAL A 42 -18.96 1.61 20.65
N ASN A 43 -18.79 0.38 21.11
CA ASN A 43 -18.96 -0.01 22.51
C ASN A 43 -20.33 0.45 23.09
N GLY A 44 -21.40 0.30 22.31
CA GLY A 44 -22.75 0.70 22.65
C GLY A 44 -23.02 2.21 22.63
N LYS A 45 -22.02 3.06 22.43
CA LYS A 45 -22.13 4.52 22.39
C LYS A 45 -22.18 5.04 20.96
N ARG A 46 -22.89 6.17 20.75
CA ARG A 46 -22.86 6.88 19.47
C ARG A 46 -21.42 7.25 19.11
N ALA A 47 -21.04 7.00 17.87
CA ALA A 47 -19.73 7.36 17.36
C ALA A 47 -19.85 8.25 16.12
N GLU A 48 -18.83 9.08 15.89
CA GLU A 48 -18.75 9.99 14.76
C GLU A 48 -17.88 9.38 13.64
N PRO A 49 -18.02 9.85 12.38
CA PRO A 49 -17.23 9.34 11.25
C PRO A 49 -15.71 9.37 11.48
N ASP A 50 -15.23 10.39 12.20
CA ASP A 50 -13.80 10.59 12.47
C ASP A 50 -13.29 9.89 13.73
N THR A 51 -14.18 9.20 14.49
CA THR A 51 -13.78 8.39 15.64
C THR A 51 -12.70 7.40 15.24
N ARG A 52 -11.61 7.37 15.98
CA ARG A 52 -10.56 6.40 15.79
C ARG A 52 -10.83 5.15 16.59
N LEU A 53 -10.73 4.01 15.94
CA LEU A 53 -10.94 2.71 16.57
C LEU A 53 -9.71 2.30 17.38
N SER A 54 -9.94 1.60 18.46
CA SER A 54 -8.93 0.88 19.24
C SER A 54 -9.09 -0.62 19.03
N ALA A 55 -8.01 -1.37 19.12
CA ALA A 55 -8.09 -2.83 19.07
C ALA A 55 -9.00 -3.33 20.22
N GLY A 56 -9.95 -4.20 19.89
CA GLY A 56 -10.97 -4.70 20.82
C GLY A 56 -12.28 -3.93 20.82
N ASP A 57 -12.37 -2.77 20.16
CA ASP A 57 -13.64 -2.02 20.08
C ASP A 57 -14.73 -2.85 19.39
N LEU A 58 -15.91 -2.86 19.98
CA LEU A 58 -17.12 -3.48 19.40
C LEU A 58 -17.86 -2.45 18.56
N ILE A 59 -17.94 -2.69 17.26
CA ILE A 59 -18.60 -1.82 16.30
C ILE A 59 -19.94 -2.44 15.91
N GLU A 60 -21.01 -1.72 16.16
CA GLU A 60 -22.40 -2.14 15.87
C GLU A 60 -22.97 -1.31 14.73
N LEU A 61 -23.36 -1.98 13.65
CA LEU A 61 -23.91 -1.36 12.44
C LEU A 61 -25.40 -1.74 12.29
N TYR A 62 -26.27 -0.77 12.49
CA TYR A 62 -27.72 -0.87 12.29
C TYR A 62 -28.07 -0.41 10.86
N ILE A 63 -27.48 -1.10 9.87
CA ILE A 63 -27.61 -0.80 8.44
C ILE A 63 -28.28 -2.02 7.79
N ASN A 64 -28.97 -1.80 6.65
CA ASN A 64 -29.63 -2.88 5.90
C ASN A 64 -28.61 -3.94 5.47
N ASP A 65 -29.05 -5.20 5.52
CA ASP A 65 -28.17 -6.35 5.24
C ASP A 65 -27.72 -6.41 3.77
N GLU A 66 -28.40 -5.73 2.86
CA GLU A 66 -28.05 -5.62 1.43
C GLU A 66 -26.65 -4.99 1.19
N PHE A 67 -26.18 -4.13 2.12
CA PHE A 67 -24.86 -3.49 2.04
C PHE A 67 -23.75 -4.35 2.61
N PHE A 68 -24.05 -5.48 3.19
CA PHE A 68 -23.03 -6.39 3.67
C PHE A 68 -22.81 -7.50 2.64
N PRO A 69 -21.57 -7.84 2.29
CA PRO A 69 -21.31 -8.96 1.40
C PRO A 69 -21.89 -10.24 1.99
N VAL A 70 -22.90 -10.80 1.33
CA VAL A 70 -23.47 -12.09 1.71
C VAL A 70 -22.51 -13.17 1.20
N GLY A 71 -21.68 -13.68 2.09
CA GLY A 71 -21.08 -15.01 1.95
C GLY A 71 -20.15 -15.28 0.77
N LYS A 72 -19.57 -14.26 0.13
CA LYS A 72 -18.40 -14.47 -0.75
C LYS A 72 -17.37 -13.40 -0.43
N PRO A 73 -16.15 -13.77 -0.06
CA PRO A 73 -15.04 -12.82 -0.14
C PRO A 73 -15.04 -12.29 -1.57
N ALA A 74 -14.97 -10.98 -1.73
CA ALA A 74 -14.70 -10.38 -3.02
C ALA A 74 -13.25 -10.74 -3.42
N ALA A 75 -13.02 -12.01 -3.66
CA ALA A 75 -11.97 -12.41 -4.56
C ALA A 75 -12.36 -11.77 -5.88
N LYS A 76 -11.66 -10.74 -6.28
CA LYS A 76 -11.48 -10.51 -7.70
C LYS A 76 -10.97 -11.85 -8.22
N THR A 77 -11.87 -12.63 -8.84
CA THR A 77 -11.54 -13.87 -9.53
C THR A 77 -10.78 -13.52 -10.82
N ALA A 78 -9.65 -12.89 -10.66
CA ALA A 78 -8.59 -13.10 -11.60
C ALA A 78 -8.11 -14.53 -11.31
N LYS A 79 -8.19 -15.42 -12.30
CA LYS A 79 -7.55 -16.74 -12.26
C LYS A 79 -6.19 -16.56 -11.58
N PRO A 80 -5.79 -17.45 -10.65
CA PRO A 80 -4.51 -17.31 -9.97
C PRO A 80 -3.42 -17.33 -11.04
N ARG A 81 -3.06 -16.15 -11.52
CA ARG A 81 -1.86 -16.00 -12.32
C ARG A 81 -0.72 -16.34 -11.37
N ARG A 82 0.10 -17.28 -11.78
CA ARG A 82 1.29 -17.68 -11.05
C ARG A 82 2.11 -16.40 -10.80
N GLN A 83 2.05 -15.89 -9.58
CA GLN A 83 2.83 -14.72 -9.21
C GLN A 83 4.32 -15.09 -9.24
N PRO A 84 5.20 -14.20 -9.67
CA PRO A 84 6.63 -14.46 -9.62
C PRO A 84 7.07 -14.63 -8.15
N PRO A 85 8.12 -15.43 -7.92
CA PRO A 85 8.68 -15.52 -6.57
C PRO A 85 9.17 -14.15 -6.10
N VAL A 86 8.89 -13.84 -4.85
CA VAL A 86 9.35 -12.60 -4.21
C VAL A 86 10.77 -12.82 -3.69
N THR A 87 11.68 -11.92 -4.03
CA THR A 87 13.02 -11.88 -3.44
C THR A 87 13.00 -10.94 -2.24
N VAL A 88 13.04 -11.52 -1.05
CA VAL A 88 13.10 -10.78 0.22
C VAL A 88 14.56 -10.51 0.56
N VAL A 89 14.92 -9.24 0.74
CA VAL A 89 16.28 -8.80 1.10
C VAL A 89 16.41 -8.66 2.61
N TYR A 90 15.35 -8.18 3.25
CA TYR A 90 15.23 -8.06 4.70
C TYR A 90 13.77 -8.25 5.10
N GLU A 91 13.54 -8.82 6.26
CA GLU A 91 12.19 -9.01 6.79
C GLU A 91 12.23 -9.02 8.32
N ASP A 92 11.24 -8.37 8.93
CA ASP A 92 10.94 -8.47 10.35
C ASP A 92 9.43 -8.69 10.57
N GLU A 93 8.97 -8.54 11.81
CA GLU A 93 7.55 -8.71 12.17
C GLU A 93 6.65 -7.63 11.55
N ASN A 94 7.18 -6.45 11.24
CA ASN A 94 6.43 -5.27 10.86
C ASN A 94 6.48 -4.97 9.37
N PHE A 95 7.63 -5.17 8.72
CA PHE A 95 7.82 -4.84 7.33
C PHE A 95 8.83 -5.77 6.64
N ALA A 96 8.88 -5.68 5.33
CA ALA A 96 9.89 -6.35 4.50
C ALA A 96 10.51 -5.38 3.50
N VAL A 97 11.75 -5.64 3.12
CA VAL A 97 12.43 -5.01 2.00
C VAL A 97 12.51 -6.02 0.87
N LEU A 98 11.86 -5.70 -0.24
CA LEU A 98 11.74 -6.58 -1.39
C LEU A 98 12.63 -6.08 -2.52
N TYR A 99 13.29 -7.00 -3.21
CA TYR A 99 13.93 -6.68 -4.49
C TYR A 99 12.92 -6.80 -5.62
N LYS A 100 12.71 -5.72 -6.34
CA LYS A 100 11.89 -5.69 -7.55
C LYS A 100 12.78 -5.80 -8.78
N PRO A 101 12.66 -6.84 -9.59
CA PRO A 101 13.37 -6.92 -10.87
C PRO A 101 12.79 -5.91 -11.88
N ALA A 102 13.57 -5.60 -12.92
CA ALA A 102 13.08 -4.84 -14.05
C ALA A 102 11.89 -5.55 -14.70
N HIS A 103 11.01 -4.77 -15.32
CA HIS A 103 9.78 -5.20 -16.01
C HIS A 103 8.66 -5.74 -15.12
N LEU A 104 8.85 -5.96 -13.81
CA LEU A 104 7.78 -6.26 -12.88
C LEU A 104 7.07 -4.96 -12.45
N LEU A 105 5.75 -4.99 -12.38
CA LEU A 105 4.94 -3.90 -11.83
C LEU A 105 4.97 -3.90 -10.31
N CYS A 106 4.91 -2.74 -9.67
CA CYS A 106 4.69 -2.65 -8.23
C CYS A 106 3.24 -2.98 -7.85
N HIS A 107 2.28 -2.43 -8.59
CA HIS A 107 0.85 -2.63 -8.36
C HIS A 107 0.17 -3.10 -9.65
N SER A 108 -0.98 -3.74 -9.51
CA SER A 108 -1.80 -4.14 -10.66
C SER A 108 -2.20 -2.93 -11.49
N ASP A 109 -2.15 -3.08 -12.80
CA ASP A 109 -2.69 -2.14 -13.77
C ASP A 109 -3.90 -2.75 -14.50
N ARG A 110 -4.35 -2.07 -15.56
CA ARG A 110 -5.47 -2.56 -16.39
C ARG A 110 -5.13 -3.80 -17.20
N THR A 111 -3.85 -4.10 -17.40
CA THR A 111 -3.41 -5.29 -18.16
C THR A 111 -3.58 -6.57 -17.36
N GLY A 112 -3.67 -6.45 -16.03
CA GLY A 112 -3.74 -7.59 -15.13
C GLY A 112 -2.43 -8.38 -15.10
N ASP A 113 -1.30 -7.76 -15.44
CA ASP A 113 0.02 -8.37 -15.35
C ASP A 113 0.39 -8.68 -13.89
N ALA A 114 1.31 -9.64 -13.72
CA ALA A 114 1.88 -9.95 -12.42
C ALA A 114 2.52 -8.71 -11.80
N ASN A 115 2.37 -8.57 -10.49
CA ASN A 115 2.86 -7.40 -9.77
C ASN A 115 3.42 -7.78 -8.39
N LEU A 116 4.27 -6.90 -7.86
CA LEU A 116 5.02 -7.16 -6.63
C LEU A 116 4.11 -7.21 -5.39
N VAL A 117 3.05 -6.38 -5.32
CA VAL A 117 2.17 -6.37 -4.13
C VAL A 117 1.36 -7.65 -4.02
N ASP A 118 0.81 -8.17 -5.13
CA ASP A 118 0.07 -9.43 -5.11
C ASP A 118 1.00 -10.62 -4.84
N ALA A 119 2.23 -10.58 -5.38
CA ALA A 119 3.26 -11.58 -5.10
C ALA A 119 3.66 -11.60 -3.62
N PHE A 120 3.81 -10.43 -3.00
CA PHE A 120 4.10 -10.30 -1.58
C PHE A 120 2.96 -10.79 -0.70
N ALA A 121 1.71 -10.46 -1.04
CA ALA A 121 0.55 -10.98 -0.32
C ALA A 121 0.48 -12.51 -0.36
N ALA A 122 0.71 -13.12 -1.54
CA ALA A 122 0.76 -14.58 -1.68
C ALA A 122 1.93 -15.21 -0.91
N TYR A 123 3.08 -14.54 -0.83
CA TYR A 123 4.21 -14.97 -0.02
C TYR A 123 3.86 -15.03 1.47
N LEU A 124 3.22 -13.97 2.01
CA LEU A 124 2.82 -13.92 3.42
C LEU A 124 1.69 -14.91 3.73
N GLU A 125 0.77 -15.13 2.78
CA GLU A 125 -0.28 -16.15 2.89
C GLU A 125 0.32 -17.56 3.00
N ALA A 126 1.26 -17.89 2.11
CA ALA A 126 1.97 -19.17 2.15
C ALA A 126 2.78 -19.38 3.43
N LYS A 127 3.24 -18.30 4.06
CA LYS A 127 3.97 -18.29 5.32
C LYS A 127 3.05 -18.36 6.55
N GLY A 128 1.73 -18.18 6.35
CA GLY A 128 0.73 -18.12 7.42
C GLY A 128 0.73 -16.81 8.22
N GLU A 129 1.38 -15.77 7.73
CA GLU A 129 1.44 -14.45 8.35
C GLU A 129 0.34 -13.48 7.88
N TYR A 130 -0.39 -13.85 6.83
CA TYR A 130 -1.52 -13.11 6.28
C TYR A 130 -2.63 -14.07 5.85
N ASP A 131 -3.85 -13.83 6.33
CA ASP A 131 -5.05 -14.53 5.89
C ASP A 131 -6.05 -13.53 5.29
N PRO A 132 -6.25 -13.52 3.97
CA PRO A 132 -7.18 -12.61 3.31
C PRO A 132 -8.65 -12.82 3.72
N HIS A 133 -8.99 -13.97 4.36
CA HIS A 133 -10.34 -14.26 4.84
C HIS A 133 -10.56 -13.80 6.28
N ALA A 134 -9.52 -13.82 7.11
CA ALA A 134 -9.57 -13.35 8.49
C ALA A 134 -9.44 -11.82 8.56
N GLU A 135 -8.62 -11.23 7.70
CA GLU A 135 -8.41 -9.80 7.64
C GLU A 135 -9.60 -9.08 6.97
N LYS A 136 -10.27 -8.25 7.74
CA LYS A 136 -11.46 -7.53 7.27
C LYS A 136 -11.12 -6.41 6.30
N ARG A 137 -9.92 -5.86 6.42
CA ARG A 137 -9.61 -4.62 5.74
C ARG A 137 -8.15 -4.42 5.34
N PHE A 138 -7.21 -4.85 6.13
CA PHE A 138 -5.79 -4.69 5.82
C PHE A 138 -5.39 -5.74 4.77
N ALA A 139 -4.62 -5.29 3.78
CA ALA A 139 -3.85 -6.15 2.90
C ALA A 139 -2.40 -5.67 2.90
N PRO A 140 -1.42 -6.57 2.81
CA PRO A 140 -0.02 -6.21 2.69
C PRO A 140 0.18 -5.18 1.59
N ALA A 141 0.97 -4.13 1.85
CA ALA A 141 1.05 -2.98 0.98
C ALA A 141 2.49 -2.50 0.79
N LEU A 142 2.78 -1.99 -0.40
CA LEU A 142 4.06 -1.35 -0.68
C LEU A 142 4.04 0.11 -0.22
N CYS A 143 5.11 0.55 0.45
CA CYS A 143 5.23 1.92 0.98
C CYS A 143 5.84 2.89 -0.04
N ASN A 144 6.63 2.38 -0.99
CA ASN A 144 7.15 3.12 -2.13
C ASN A 144 6.95 2.32 -3.42
N ARG A 145 7.22 2.94 -4.54
CA ARG A 145 7.13 2.28 -5.85
C ARG A 145 8.32 2.64 -6.71
N LEU A 146 8.66 1.74 -7.59
CA LEU A 146 9.60 1.92 -8.69
C LEU A 146 8.86 1.75 -10.02
N ASP A 147 9.30 2.43 -11.04
CA ASP A 147 8.75 2.29 -12.38
C ASP A 147 8.98 0.88 -12.93
N ARG A 148 8.21 0.48 -13.95
CA ARG A 148 8.27 -0.87 -14.52
C ARG A 148 9.68 -1.24 -14.97
N GLY A 149 10.40 -0.34 -15.63
CA GLY A 149 11.77 -0.54 -16.12
C GLY A 149 12.87 -0.42 -15.08
N THR A 150 12.55 0.09 -13.88
CA THR A 150 13.51 0.28 -12.80
C THR A 150 13.55 -0.95 -11.91
N GLU A 151 14.74 -1.42 -11.59
CA GLU A 151 14.96 -2.46 -10.57
C GLU A 151 15.47 -1.85 -9.26
N GLY A 152 15.29 -2.55 -8.15
CA GLY A 152 15.79 -2.10 -6.86
C GLY A 152 14.90 -2.46 -5.68
N LEU A 153 15.09 -1.75 -4.57
CA LEU A 153 14.47 -2.06 -3.29
C LEU A 153 13.13 -1.34 -3.12
N VAL A 154 12.16 -2.10 -2.64
CA VAL A 154 10.82 -1.63 -2.32
C VAL A 154 10.47 -2.03 -0.89
N LEU A 155 9.99 -1.08 -0.10
CA LEU A 155 9.49 -1.32 1.25
C LEU A 155 8.05 -1.81 1.21
N ALA A 156 7.76 -2.86 1.96
CA ALA A 156 6.45 -3.46 2.06
C ALA A 156 6.05 -3.62 3.53
N ALA A 157 4.85 -3.17 3.89
CA ALA A 157 4.32 -3.26 5.23
C ALA A 157 3.49 -4.54 5.42
N LYS A 158 3.68 -5.21 6.55
CA LYS A 158 2.97 -6.42 6.96
C LYS A 158 1.77 -6.12 7.86
N SER A 159 1.67 -4.89 8.38
CA SER A 159 0.57 -4.43 9.22
C SER A 159 0.17 -2.99 8.90
N TYR A 160 -1.05 -2.59 9.29
CA TYR A 160 -1.52 -1.22 9.10
C TYR A 160 -0.69 -0.21 9.90
N ALA A 161 -0.25 -0.57 11.11
CA ALA A 161 0.61 0.27 11.93
C ALA A 161 1.95 0.54 11.22
N ALA A 162 2.61 -0.52 10.74
CA ALA A 162 3.86 -0.40 9.99
C ALA A 162 3.68 0.43 8.70
N LEU A 163 2.58 0.23 7.97
CA LEU A 163 2.26 1.02 6.77
C LEU A 163 2.17 2.51 7.07
N ARG A 164 1.49 2.86 8.16
CA ARG A 164 1.34 4.26 8.60
C ARG A 164 2.69 4.88 8.96
N ASP A 165 3.48 4.16 9.73
CA ASP A 165 4.75 4.68 10.27
C ASP A 165 5.81 4.78 9.17
N LEU A 166 5.92 3.79 8.28
CA LEU A 166 6.79 3.85 7.10
C LEU A 166 6.39 4.96 6.14
N ASN A 167 5.09 5.16 5.92
CA ASN A 167 4.62 6.28 5.10
C ASN A 167 4.91 7.65 5.74
N ALA A 168 4.91 7.76 7.08
CA ALA A 168 5.33 8.96 7.78
C ALA A 168 6.83 9.22 7.58
N ILE A 169 7.67 8.21 7.76
CA ILE A 169 9.13 8.27 7.53
C ILE A 169 9.45 8.72 6.10
N ILE A 170 8.71 8.19 5.11
CA ILE A 170 8.92 8.55 3.70
C ILE A 170 8.44 9.98 3.42
N ARG A 171 7.30 10.39 3.97
CA ARG A 171 6.72 11.72 3.78
C ARG A 171 7.60 12.81 4.41
N ASP A 172 8.13 12.52 5.59
CA ASP A 172 8.95 13.47 6.37
C ASP A 172 10.44 13.45 5.91
N ASP A 173 10.70 12.81 4.75
CA ASP A 173 12.01 12.71 4.08
C ASP A 173 13.16 12.15 4.96
N MET A 174 12.79 11.29 5.93
CA MET A 174 13.77 10.65 6.81
C MET A 174 14.45 9.44 6.16
N MET A 175 14.00 9.00 4.99
CA MET A 175 14.58 7.89 4.25
C MET A 175 15.42 8.38 3.08
N LYS A 176 16.74 8.11 3.13
CA LYS A 176 17.65 8.41 2.03
C LYS A 176 17.46 7.43 0.89
N LYS A 177 17.15 7.95 -0.30
CA LYS A 177 17.01 7.17 -1.54
C LYS A 177 18.20 7.40 -2.45
N GLU A 178 18.86 6.32 -2.84
CA GLU A 178 20.00 6.37 -3.77
C GLU A 178 19.68 5.53 -5.01
N TYR A 179 20.05 6.07 -6.18
CA TYR A 179 19.87 5.41 -7.45
C TYR A 179 21.19 5.38 -8.22
N LEU A 180 21.46 4.24 -8.85
CA LEU A 180 22.55 4.10 -9.81
C LEU A 180 21.96 4.16 -11.22
N THR A 181 22.55 4.98 -12.07
CA THR A 181 22.17 5.06 -13.48
C THR A 181 23.39 5.12 -14.37
N ILE A 182 23.28 4.53 -15.54
CA ILE A 182 24.30 4.60 -16.60
C ILE A 182 23.78 5.57 -17.66
N THR A 183 24.52 6.61 -17.95
CA THR A 183 24.18 7.58 -19.00
C THR A 183 25.19 7.51 -20.12
N TRP A 184 24.72 7.71 -21.37
CA TRP A 184 25.57 7.84 -22.54
C TRP A 184 25.97 9.32 -22.74
N GLY A 185 27.26 9.57 -23.06
CA GLY A 185 27.77 10.91 -23.34
C GLY A 185 28.54 11.56 -22.18
N HIS A 186 28.99 12.80 -22.39
CA HIS A 186 29.73 13.57 -21.39
C HIS A 186 28.77 14.33 -20.50
N ARG A 187 28.87 14.12 -19.19
CA ARG A 187 28.13 14.90 -18.20
C ARG A 187 28.69 16.34 -18.17
N ARG A 188 27.93 17.31 -18.62
CA ARG A 188 28.19 18.70 -18.22
C ARG A 188 27.96 18.81 -16.71
N ARG A 189 28.94 19.31 -15.96
CA ARG A 189 28.71 19.67 -14.56
C ARG A 189 27.63 20.74 -14.51
N ALA A 190 26.42 20.37 -14.21
CA ALA A 190 25.39 21.31 -13.83
C ALA A 190 25.73 21.79 -12.42
N GLY A 191 26.10 23.03 -12.28
CA GLY A 191 26.12 23.67 -10.98
C GLY A 191 24.72 23.69 -10.43
N SER A 192 24.56 23.26 -9.19
CA SER A 192 23.37 23.33 -8.34
C SER A 192 22.02 22.77 -8.86
N SER A 193 21.52 21.83 -8.13
CA SER A 193 20.12 21.65 -7.63
C SER A 193 18.92 21.64 -8.57
N HIS A 194 18.99 21.58 -9.89
CA HIS A 194 17.81 21.40 -10.72
C HIS A 194 18.09 20.53 -11.94
N GLY A 195 17.45 19.37 -11.97
CA GLY A 195 17.03 18.74 -13.20
C GLY A 195 18.12 18.16 -14.09
N CYS A 196 18.21 16.85 -14.12
CA CYS A 196 18.75 16.11 -15.26
C CYS A 196 17.98 16.50 -16.53
N SER A 197 18.50 17.46 -17.29
CA SER A 197 17.98 17.78 -18.61
C SER A 197 18.69 16.92 -19.63
N THR A 198 18.25 15.73 -19.87
CA THR A 198 18.23 14.97 -21.12
C THR A 198 17.89 13.49 -20.84
N ALA A 199 16.77 13.26 -20.20
CA ALA A 199 16.05 12.02 -20.38
C ALA A 199 14.63 12.39 -20.78
N ARG A 200 14.24 12.06 -21.98
CA ARG A 200 12.86 12.25 -22.44
C ARG A 200 11.93 11.61 -21.43
N LYS A 201 11.07 12.45 -20.83
CA LYS A 201 9.94 12.10 -19.98
C LYS A 201 10.27 11.20 -18.78
N ILE A 202 10.85 11.75 -17.74
CA ILE A 202 10.58 11.26 -16.41
C ILE A 202 9.43 12.11 -15.87
N THR A 203 8.26 11.52 -15.82
CA THR A 203 7.07 12.06 -15.18
C THR A 203 7.42 12.33 -13.72
N ARG A 204 7.25 13.57 -13.29
CA ARG A 204 7.37 14.14 -11.95
C ARG A 204 7.47 13.11 -10.83
N CYS A 205 8.68 12.88 -10.32
CA CYS A 205 8.84 12.50 -8.92
C CYS A 205 8.93 13.80 -8.11
N ALA A 206 8.04 13.93 -7.13
CA ALA A 206 8.05 15.04 -6.20
C ALA A 206 9.41 15.16 -5.51
N SER A 207 9.92 16.35 -5.54
CA SER A 207 10.99 16.96 -4.75
C SER A 207 11.55 16.15 -3.57
N THR A 208 12.58 15.36 -3.84
CA THR A 208 13.57 14.95 -2.86
C THR A 208 14.92 14.89 -3.58
N PRO A 209 16.00 15.44 -3.03
CA PRO A 209 17.29 15.44 -3.72
C PRO A 209 17.81 14.01 -3.88
N VAL A 210 17.64 13.45 -5.06
CA VAL A 210 18.24 12.18 -5.43
C VAL A 210 19.72 12.44 -5.72
N ARG A 211 20.61 11.99 -4.85
CA ARG A 211 22.03 11.88 -5.19
C ARG A 211 22.21 10.66 -6.09
N ALA A 212 22.18 10.89 -7.39
CA ALA A 212 22.60 9.88 -8.35
C ALA A 212 24.13 9.80 -8.38
N ARG A 213 24.70 8.65 -8.04
CA ARG A 213 26.12 8.38 -8.30
C ARG A 213 26.20 7.87 -9.74
N VAL A 214 26.72 8.70 -10.62
CA VAL A 214 26.93 8.33 -12.03
C VAL A 214 28.34 7.79 -12.17
N THR A 215 28.47 6.52 -12.56
CA THR A 215 29.75 5.95 -13.01
C THR A 215 29.79 6.00 -14.52
N SER A 216 30.66 6.83 -15.10
CA SER A 216 30.96 6.84 -16.53
C SER A 216 32.04 5.80 -16.81
N ARG A 217 31.75 4.79 -17.61
CA ARG A 217 32.80 3.97 -18.24
C ARG A 217 33.23 4.67 -19.53
N SER A 218 34.46 5.16 -19.56
CA SER A 218 35.09 5.54 -20.81
C SER A 218 35.46 4.27 -21.58
N SER A 219 34.95 4.11 -22.80
CA SER A 219 35.45 3.09 -23.72
C SER A 219 36.82 3.52 -24.20
N PRO A 220 37.81 2.63 -24.22
CA PRO A 220 39.07 2.92 -24.93
C PRO A 220 38.80 2.92 -26.44
N ARG A 221 39.49 3.77 -27.13
CA ARG A 221 39.53 3.83 -28.62
C ARG A 221 40.10 2.56 -29.21
#